data_1fa879a60d8bb14adce28f88ecb1192e
#
_entry.id   1fa879a60d8bb14adce28f88ecb1192e
#
_cell.length_a   1.000
_cell.length_b   1.000
_cell.length_c   1.000
_cell.angle_alpha   90.00
_cell.angle_beta   90.00
_cell.angle_gamma   90.00
#
_symmetry.space_group_name_H-M   'P 1'
#
loop_
_entity.id
_entity.type
_entity.pdbx_description
1 polymer ?
#
loop_
_entity_poly.entity_id
_entity_poly.type
_entity_poly.pdbx_seq_one_letter_code
_entity_poly.pdbx_strand_id
1 'polypeptide(L)'
;MKKIIVTGIFSVVFTGSALAQSFPVYLDETKLIEERIEDVLDRMSLEEKVAMTHAQSKFSSPGVARLGIPEVWMTDGPHGIRPEVLWDEWNQAGWTNDSCVAFPALTCLAATWNPEVSLLYGKSIGEEARYRNKTVLLGPGINIYRTPLNGRNFEYMGEDPYLAGKMVVPYVQGVQQNGVAACVKHYALNNQEVNRNTTNAIVDDRALYEIYLPAFKAAVQEGKAWAIMGSYNLYKGQHACHNQYLLNDILKGEWEFDGVVVSDWGGVHNTEEAIHNGFCLLYTSPSPR
;
A
#
# COMPACT_ATOMS: atom_id res chain seq x y z
N MET A 1 70.82 -58.50 -1.75
CA MET A 1 70.61 -57.14 -1.26
C MET A 1 69.22 -56.70 -1.76
N LYS A 2 68.22 -56.73 -0.85
CA LYS A 2 66.85 -56.30 -1.12
C LYS A 2 66.73 -54.80 -0.67
N LYS A 3 66.43 -53.88 -1.56
CA LYS A 3 66.12 -52.51 -1.20
C LYS A 3 64.68 -52.41 -0.78
N ILE A 4 64.42 -51.92 0.40
CA ILE A 4 63.10 -51.63 0.95
C ILE A 4 62.85 -50.13 0.59
N ILE A 5 61.78 -49.86 -0.22
CA ILE A 5 61.32 -48.52 -0.50
C ILE A 5 60.17 -48.25 0.50
N VAL A 6 60.43 -47.31 1.43
CA VAL A 6 59.38 -46.82 2.35
C VAL A 6 58.67 -45.64 1.68
N THR A 7 57.43 -45.85 1.30
CA THR A 7 56.53 -44.81 0.74
C THR A 7 55.83 -44.10 1.90
N GLY A 8 56.26 -42.90 2.23
CA GLY A 8 55.56 -42.04 3.21
C GLY A 8 54.26 -41.50 2.64
N ILE A 9 53.15 -41.83 3.26
CA ILE A 9 51.85 -41.23 2.96
C ILE A 9 51.73 -39.96 3.78
N PHE A 10 51.79 -38.80 3.12
CA PHE A 10 51.44 -37.51 3.70
C PHE A 10 49.94 -37.35 3.67
N SER A 11 49.25 -37.49 4.79
CA SER A 11 47.86 -37.15 4.97
C SER A 11 47.75 -35.64 5.19
N VAL A 12 47.30 -34.91 4.18
CA VAL A 12 46.92 -33.48 4.31
C VAL A 12 45.53 -33.44 4.91
N VAL A 13 45.46 -33.13 6.20
CA VAL A 13 44.16 -32.84 6.87
C VAL A 13 43.74 -31.44 6.47
N PHE A 14 42.79 -31.34 5.55
CA PHE A 14 42.07 -30.09 5.28
C PHE A 14 41.10 -29.83 6.44
N THR A 15 41.50 -29.03 7.41
CA THR A 15 40.56 -28.43 8.36
C THR A 15 39.80 -27.32 7.68
N GLY A 16 38.78 -27.68 6.87
CA GLY A 16 37.81 -26.71 6.38
C GLY A 16 36.97 -26.26 7.57
N SER A 17 37.25 -25.06 8.10
CA SER A 17 36.31 -24.35 8.95
C SER A 17 35.09 -24.04 8.11
N ALA A 18 34.10 -24.91 8.10
CA ALA A 18 32.78 -24.57 7.64
C ALA A 18 32.26 -23.50 8.63
N LEU A 19 32.38 -22.23 8.25
CA LEU A 19 31.60 -21.18 8.86
C LEU A 19 30.16 -21.61 8.68
N ALA A 20 29.54 -22.12 9.72
CA ALA A 20 28.11 -22.35 9.76
C ALA A 20 27.48 -20.95 9.47
N GLN A 21 27.04 -20.74 8.23
CA GLN A 21 26.30 -19.56 7.87
C GLN A 21 25.01 -19.62 8.70
N SER A 22 24.93 -18.82 9.75
CA SER A 22 23.73 -18.75 10.58
C SER A 22 22.55 -18.42 9.66
N PHE A 23 21.46 -19.15 9.81
CA PHE A 23 20.23 -18.89 9.06
C PHE A 23 19.83 -17.42 9.25
N PRO A 24 19.56 -16.66 8.16
CA PRO A 24 19.26 -15.24 8.28
C PRO A 24 18.05 -15.00 9.17
N VAL A 25 18.14 -14.04 10.10
CA VAL A 25 17.07 -13.74 11.05
C VAL A 25 15.78 -13.32 10.33
N TYR A 26 15.88 -12.57 9.25
CA TYR A 26 14.71 -12.12 8.50
C TYR A 26 13.88 -13.27 7.87
N LEU A 27 14.46 -14.44 7.67
CA LEU A 27 13.78 -15.65 7.19
C LEU A 27 13.21 -16.52 8.31
N ASP A 28 13.57 -16.25 9.55
CA ASP A 28 13.10 -17.00 10.71
C ASP A 28 11.75 -16.47 11.20
N GLU A 29 10.67 -17.17 10.86
CA GLU A 29 9.30 -16.79 11.22
C GLU A 29 9.01 -16.84 12.73
N THR A 30 9.89 -17.45 13.52
CA THR A 30 9.76 -17.51 14.99
C THR A 30 10.27 -16.24 15.67
N LYS A 31 10.99 -15.39 14.94
CA LYS A 31 11.51 -14.12 15.44
C LYS A 31 10.47 -13.00 15.37
N LEU A 32 10.66 -12.00 16.23
CA LEU A 32 9.83 -10.78 16.18
C LEU A 32 9.98 -10.09 14.83
N ILE A 33 8.91 -9.46 14.37
CA ILE A 33 8.91 -8.83 13.05
C ILE A 33 9.92 -7.69 12.97
N GLU A 34 10.12 -6.95 14.06
CA GLU A 34 11.11 -5.88 14.17
C GLU A 34 12.54 -6.42 14.01
N GLU A 35 12.88 -7.54 14.66
CA GLU A 35 14.19 -8.18 14.51
C GLU A 35 14.44 -8.63 13.07
N ARG A 36 13.40 -9.13 12.41
CA ARG A 36 13.45 -9.55 11.01
C ARG A 36 13.63 -8.37 10.06
N ILE A 37 12.95 -7.25 10.33
CA ILE A 37 13.07 -6.02 9.56
C ILE A 37 14.48 -5.45 9.69
N GLU A 38 15.02 -5.32 10.89
CA GLU A 38 16.38 -4.83 11.11
C GLU A 38 17.43 -5.68 10.38
N ASP A 39 17.37 -7.02 10.53
CA ASP A 39 18.32 -7.94 9.85
C ASP A 39 18.25 -7.80 8.32
N VAL A 40 17.07 -7.66 7.74
CA VAL A 40 16.95 -7.48 6.28
C VAL A 40 17.43 -6.10 5.83
N LEU A 41 17.13 -5.06 6.59
CA LEU A 41 17.60 -3.70 6.28
C LEU A 41 19.13 -3.59 6.33
N ASP A 42 19.78 -4.28 7.29
CA ASP A 42 21.24 -4.32 7.37
C ASP A 42 21.88 -5.03 6.17
N ARG A 43 21.15 -5.95 5.54
CA ARG A 43 21.62 -6.68 4.33
C ARG A 43 21.37 -5.94 3.04
N MET A 44 20.45 -4.98 3.02
CA MET A 44 20.10 -4.20 1.83
C MET A 44 21.13 -3.10 1.56
N SER A 45 21.48 -2.90 0.27
CA SER A 45 22.22 -1.71 -0.13
C SER A 45 21.35 -0.46 -0.07
N LEU A 46 21.97 0.72 -0.10
CA LEU A 46 21.24 1.99 -0.14
C LEU A 46 20.35 2.08 -1.39
N GLU A 47 20.86 1.63 -2.54
CA GLU A 47 20.13 1.63 -3.80
C GLU A 47 18.88 0.74 -3.72
N GLU A 48 18.99 -0.42 -3.10
CA GLU A 48 17.84 -1.32 -2.90
C GLU A 48 16.79 -0.71 -1.97
N LYS A 49 17.22 -0.08 -0.88
CA LYS A 49 16.32 0.63 0.05
C LYS A 49 15.58 1.75 -0.66
N VAL A 50 16.31 2.59 -1.43
CA VAL A 50 15.71 3.68 -2.20
C VAL A 50 14.78 3.14 -3.28
N ALA A 51 15.16 2.10 -4.01
CA ALA A 51 14.33 1.52 -5.05
C ALA A 51 12.96 1.06 -4.51
N MET A 52 12.90 0.47 -3.33
CA MET A 52 11.64 0.01 -2.73
C MET A 52 10.68 1.16 -2.35
N THR A 53 11.15 2.40 -2.26
CA THR A 53 10.30 3.55 -1.89
C THR A 53 9.62 4.23 -3.08
N HIS A 54 9.82 3.73 -4.30
CA HIS A 54 9.18 4.28 -5.49
C HIS A 54 8.74 3.21 -6.50
N ALA A 55 7.88 3.62 -7.42
CA ALA A 55 7.40 2.74 -8.48
C ALA A 55 8.50 2.34 -9.47
N GLN A 56 8.44 1.09 -9.94
CA GLN A 56 9.18 0.61 -11.11
C GLN A 56 8.31 0.51 -12.37
N SER A 57 6.99 0.42 -12.19
CA SER A 57 6.00 0.41 -13.27
C SER A 57 4.76 1.17 -12.85
N LYS A 58 3.70 1.17 -13.68
CA LYS A 58 2.42 1.79 -13.32
C LYS A 58 1.82 1.26 -12.03
N PHE A 59 1.98 -0.02 -11.73
CA PHE A 59 1.34 -0.66 -10.58
C PHE A 59 2.27 -1.57 -9.79
N SER A 60 3.60 -1.38 -9.89
CA SER A 60 4.52 -2.17 -9.07
C SER A 60 5.69 -1.36 -8.51
N SER A 61 6.19 -1.82 -7.37
CA SER A 61 7.45 -1.41 -6.78
C SER A 61 8.40 -2.61 -6.72
N PRO A 62 9.71 -2.39 -6.88
CA PRO A 62 10.65 -3.49 -6.91
C PRO A 62 10.76 -4.18 -5.56
N GLY A 63 11.07 -5.46 -5.60
CA GLY A 63 11.58 -6.23 -4.49
C GLY A 63 13.10 -6.26 -4.44
N VAL A 64 13.66 -7.15 -3.62
CA VAL A 64 15.10 -7.40 -3.56
C VAL A 64 15.36 -8.88 -3.82
N ALA A 65 15.49 -9.25 -5.09
CA ALA A 65 15.51 -10.64 -5.54
C ALA A 65 16.62 -11.47 -4.86
N ARG A 66 17.83 -10.90 -4.65
CA ARG A 66 18.94 -11.61 -3.96
C ARG A 66 18.64 -11.95 -2.50
N LEU A 67 17.68 -11.26 -1.88
CA LEU A 67 17.22 -11.52 -0.51
C LEU A 67 15.88 -12.27 -0.49
N GLY A 68 15.33 -12.62 -1.65
CA GLY A 68 14.03 -13.28 -1.73
C GLY A 68 12.84 -12.37 -1.39
N ILE A 69 13.03 -11.04 -1.37
CA ILE A 69 11.94 -10.09 -1.13
C ILE A 69 11.19 -9.88 -2.45
N PRO A 70 9.89 -10.22 -2.51
CA PRO A 70 9.12 -10.09 -3.74
C PRO A 70 8.82 -8.63 -4.10
N GLU A 71 8.47 -8.40 -5.35
CA GLU A 71 7.88 -7.16 -5.82
C GLU A 71 6.51 -6.92 -5.17
N VAL A 72 6.17 -5.64 -4.97
CA VAL A 72 4.82 -5.23 -4.57
C VAL A 72 4.02 -4.93 -5.82
N TRP A 73 2.94 -5.67 -6.05
CA TRP A 73 2.02 -5.47 -7.17
C TRP A 73 0.69 -4.91 -6.67
N MET A 74 0.32 -3.77 -7.20
CA MET A 74 -0.95 -3.11 -6.89
C MET A 74 -1.98 -3.32 -7.99
N THR A 75 -3.23 -3.13 -7.65
CA THR A 75 -4.32 -3.07 -8.63
C THR A 75 -5.29 -1.98 -8.25
N ASP A 76 -5.76 -1.25 -9.24
CA ASP A 76 -6.80 -0.25 -9.06
C ASP A 76 -8.17 -0.93 -8.97
N GLY A 77 -9.07 -0.26 -8.30
CA GLY A 77 -10.48 -0.57 -8.27
C GLY A 77 -11.04 -0.96 -6.91
N PRO A 78 -11.77 -0.03 -6.24
CA PRO A 78 -12.49 -0.33 -5.00
C PRO A 78 -13.72 -1.22 -5.21
N HIS A 79 -14.15 -1.42 -6.47
CA HIS A 79 -15.30 -2.26 -6.85
C HIS A 79 -15.03 -3.13 -8.08
N GLY A 80 -13.80 -3.63 -8.19
CA GLY A 80 -13.38 -4.59 -9.22
C GLY A 80 -11.87 -4.51 -9.46
N ILE A 81 -11.26 -5.64 -9.75
CA ILE A 81 -9.84 -5.70 -10.08
C ILE A 81 -9.65 -5.18 -11.49
N ARG A 82 -8.74 -4.23 -11.67
CA ARG A 82 -8.44 -3.68 -12.99
C ARG A 82 -7.71 -4.72 -13.85
N PRO A 83 -8.05 -4.85 -15.14
CA PRO A 83 -7.23 -5.55 -16.11
C PRO A 83 -5.81 -4.99 -16.16
N GLU A 84 -4.83 -5.83 -16.50
CA GLU A 84 -3.44 -5.42 -16.57
C GLU A 84 -3.21 -4.31 -17.59
N VAL A 85 -2.31 -3.40 -17.27
CA VAL A 85 -1.86 -2.33 -18.17
C VAL A 85 -0.43 -2.58 -18.63
N LEU A 86 -0.01 -1.90 -19.67
CA LEU A 86 1.38 -1.90 -20.11
C LEU A 86 2.29 -1.32 -19.01
N TRP A 87 3.55 -1.69 -19.05
CA TRP A 87 4.52 -1.40 -17.98
C TRP A 87 4.54 0.07 -17.55
N ASP A 88 4.65 0.99 -18.51
CA ASP A 88 4.76 2.43 -18.29
C ASP A 88 3.56 3.24 -18.82
N GLU A 89 2.50 2.57 -19.31
CA GLU A 89 1.37 3.21 -19.94
C GLU A 89 0.05 2.84 -19.25
N TRP A 90 -0.99 3.65 -19.53
CA TRP A 90 -2.35 3.39 -19.03
C TRP A 90 -3.17 2.44 -19.92
N ASN A 91 -2.64 2.10 -21.11
CA ASN A 91 -3.30 1.21 -22.04
C ASN A 91 -3.34 -0.21 -21.46
N GLN A 92 -4.46 -0.91 -21.68
CA GLN A 92 -4.58 -2.31 -21.28
C GLN A 92 -3.55 -3.17 -22.01
N ALA A 93 -2.98 -4.15 -21.31
CA ALA A 93 -2.05 -5.11 -21.90
C ALA A 93 -2.72 -6.06 -22.93
N GLY A 94 -4.04 -6.18 -22.85
CA GLY A 94 -4.82 -6.96 -23.81
C GLY A 94 -4.65 -8.48 -23.70
N TRP A 95 -4.34 -8.99 -22.51
CA TRP A 95 -4.21 -10.43 -22.29
C TRP A 95 -5.57 -11.12 -22.39
N THR A 96 -5.61 -12.25 -23.05
CA THR A 96 -6.85 -12.99 -23.33
C THR A 96 -7.55 -13.57 -22.08
N ASN A 97 -6.81 -13.76 -21.00
CA ASN A 97 -7.29 -14.27 -19.71
C ASN A 97 -7.47 -13.19 -18.65
N ASP A 98 -7.56 -11.93 -19.05
CA ASP A 98 -7.60 -10.78 -18.14
C ASP A 98 -9.04 -10.33 -17.80
N SER A 99 -9.97 -11.29 -17.70
CA SER A 99 -11.34 -11.05 -17.25
C SER A 99 -11.37 -10.81 -15.74
N CYS A 100 -12.10 -9.77 -15.33
CA CYS A 100 -12.26 -9.39 -13.93
C CYS A 100 -13.75 -9.25 -13.58
N VAL A 101 -14.09 -9.48 -12.31
CA VAL A 101 -15.46 -9.29 -11.83
C VAL A 101 -15.73 -7.81 -11.62
N ALA A 102 -16.84 -7.32 -12.17
CA ALA A 102 -17.38 -6.01 -11.82
C ALA A 102 -18.27 -6.14 -10.58
N PHE A 103 -17.76 -5.68 -9.46
CA PHE A 103 -18.51 -5.61 -8.22
C PHE A 103 -19.45 -4.39 -8.22
N PRO A 104 -20.52 -4.39 -7.40
CA PRO A 104 -21.36 -3.20 -7.24
C PRO A 104 -20.54 -1.98 -6.78
N ALA A 105 -20.94 -0.78 -7.22
CA ALA A 105 -20.33 0.47 -6.75
C ALA A 105 -20.39 0.57 -5.22
N LEU A 106 -19.43 1.24 -4.58
CA LEU A 106 -19.40 1.33 -3.11
C LEU A 106 -20.59 2.08 -2.54
N THR A 107 -21.19 3.00 -3.30
CA THR A 107 -22.48 3.60 -2.96
C THR A 107 -23.58 2.54 -2.77
N CYS A 108 -23.64 1.56 -3.69
CA CYS A 108 -24.59 0.45 -3.60
C CYS A 108 -24.29 -0.47 -2.41
N LEU A 109 -23.01 -0.74 -2.14
CA LEU A 109 -22.58 -1.50 -0.97
C LEU A 109 -23.02 -0.79 0.32
N ALA A 110 -22.75 0.50 0.45
CA ALA A 110 -23.14 1.27 1.65
C ALA A 110 -24.66 1.35 1.83
N ALA A 111 -25.43 1.43 0.72
CA ALA A 111 -26.89 1.42 0.76
C ALA A 111 -27.50 0.13 1.32
N THR A 112 -26.74 -0.94 1.46
CA THR A 112 -27.19 -2.17 2.14
C THR A 112 -27.32 -1.98 3.66
N TRP A 113 -26.62 -1.04 4.25
CA TRP A 113 -26.52 -0.84 5.71
C TRP A 113 -26.08 -2.11 6.47
N ASN A 114 -25.44 -3.04 5.78
CA ASN A 114 -25.10 -4.35 6.32
C ASN A 114 -23.58 -4.58 6.34
N PRO A 115 -22.92 -4.50 7.51
CA PRO A 115 -21.50 -4.76 7.66
C PRO A 115 -21.05 -6.17 7.23
N GLU A 116 -21.91 -7.19 7.36
CA GLU A 116 -21.61 -8.56 6.92
C GLU A 116 -21.48 -8.64 5.39
N VAL A 117 -22.35 -7.91 4.67
CA VAL A 117 -22.24 -7.79 3.21
C VAL A 117 -20.95 -7.06 2.83
N SER A 118 -20.54 -6.05 3.60
CA SER A 118 -19.28 -5.36 3.36
C SER A 118 -18.05 -6.26 3.61
N LEU A 119 -18.10 -7.10 4.63
CA LEU A 119 -17.06 -8.11 4.88
C LEU A 119 -16.99 -9.13 3.74
N LEU A 120 -18.14 -9.64 3.30
CA LEU A 120 -18.20 -10.58 2.16
C LEU A 120 -17.67 -9.94 0.87
N TYR A 121 -18.03 -8.68 0.63
CA TYR A 121 -17.53 -7.92 -0.52
C TYR A 121 -16.00 -7.78 -0.48
N GLY A 122 -15.48 -7.33 0.67
CA GLY A 122 -14.02 -7.20 0.86
C GLY A 122 -13.29 -8.52 0.71
N LYS A 123 -13.85 -9.61 1.25
CA LYS A 123 -13.30 -10.95 1.10
C LYS A 123 -13.24 -11.38 -0.36
N SER A 124 -14.34 -11.22 -1.10
CA SER A 124 -14.44 -11.68 -2.48
C SER A 124 -13.51 -10.91 -3.43
N ILE A 125 -13.43 -9.57 -3.28
CA ILE A 125 -12.51 -8.77 -4.11
C ILE A 125 -11.04 -9.02 -3.72
N GLY A 126 -10.76 -9.26 -2.43
CA GLY A 126 -9.44 -9.64 -1.95
C GLY A 126 -8.99 -11.02 -2.47
N GLU A 127 -9.90 -11.99 -2.54
CA GLU A 127 -9.66 -13.30 -3.17
C GLU A 127 -9.26 -13.16 -4.64
N GLU A 128 -9.99 -12.34 -5.41
CA GLU A 128 -9.67 -12.12 -6.82
C GLU A 128 -8.33 -11.38 -6.98
N ALA A 129 -8.05 -10.37 -6.16
CA ALA A 129 -6.77 -9.69 -6.13
C ALA A 129 -5.61 -10.67 -5.86
N ARG A 130 -5.76 -11.53 -4.85
CA ARG A 130 -4.76 -12.55 -4.51
C ARG A 130 -4.55 -13.56 -5.62
N TYR A 131 -5.64 -14.05 -6.22
CA TYR A 131 -5.59 -14.96 -7.38
C TYR A 131 -4.80 -14.36 -8.54
N ARG A 132 -4.88 -13.05 -8.73
CA ARG A 132 -4.16 -12.30 -9.76
C ARG A 132 -2.77 -11.83 -9.33
N ASN A 133 -2.22 -12.38 -8.25
CA ASN A 133 -0.92 -12.03 -7.69
C ASN A 133 -0.78 -10.54 -7.30
N LYS A 134 -1.89 -9.89 -6.92
CA LYS A 134 -1.85 -8.54 -6.38
C LYS A 134 -1.69 -8.58 -4.86
N THR A 135 -0.80 -7.76 -4.37
CA THR A 135 -0.49 -7.65 -2.93
C THR A 135 -1.14 -6.43 -2.29
N VAL A 136 -1.56 -5.46 -3.11
CA VAL A 136 -2.26 -4.25 -2.67
C VAL A 136 -3.46 -3.98 -3.56
N LEU A 137 -4.63 -3.83 -2.96
CA LEU A 137 -5.84 -3.32 -3.59
C LEU A 137 -5.97 -1.82 -3.28
N LEU A 138 -6.01 -0.98 -4.32
CA LEU A 138 -6.19 0.47 -4.20
C LEU A 138 -7.67 0.82 -3.94
N GLY A 139 -8.10 0.51 -2.75
CA GLY A 139 -9.46 0.65 -2.25
C GLY A 139 -9.59 0.19 -0.80
N PRO A 140 -10.72 0.52 -0.16
CA PRO A 140 -11.89 1.24 -0.69
C PRO A 140 -11.71 2.76 -0.77
N GLY A 141 -12.52 3.42 -1.61
CA GLY A 141 -12.70 4.86 -1.58
C GLY A 141 -13.72 5.26 -0.51
N ILE A 142 -13.41 6.26 0.32
CA ILE A 142 -14.28 6.65 1.46
C ILE A 142 -14.43 8.15 1.69
N ASN A 143 -14.12 8.96 0.69
CA ASN A 143 -14.38 10.39 0.80
C ASN A 143 -15.88 10.66 0.92
N ILE A 144 -16.24 11.62 1.76
CA ILE A 144 -17.63 11.97 2.02
C ILE A 144 -18.20 12.82 0.88
N TYR A 145 -19.41 12.51 0.42
CA TYR A 145 -20.10 13.31 -0.60
C TYR A 145 -20.44 14.69 -0.06
N ARG A 146 -20.05 15.74 -0.79
CA ARG A 146 -20.44 17.12 -0.48
C ARG A 146 -21.37 17.70 -1.55
N THR A 147 -21.26 17.17 -2.75
CA THR A 147 -22.05 17.57 -3.90
C THR A 147 -22.22 16.39 -4.86
N PRO A 148 -23.35 16.24 -5.52
CA PRO A 148 -23.53 15.21 -6.54
C PRO A 148 -22.60 15.40 -7.75
N LEU A 149 -22.00 16.58 -7.91
CA LEU A 149 -21.15 16.95 -9.04
C LEU A 149 -19.66 16.60 -8.85
N ASN A 150 -19.29 15.87 -7.80
CA ASN A 150 -17.89 15.53 -7.55
C ASN A 150 -17.23 14.75 -8.71
N GLY A 151 -17.97 13.91 -9.43
CA GLY A 151 -17.43 13.09 -10.52
C GLY A 151 -16.93 11.72 -10.09
N ARG A 152 -16.60 11.50 -8.81
CA ARG A 152 -16.15 10.21 -8.24
C ARG A 152 -17.02 9.67 -7.10
N ASN A 153 -18.22 10.19 -6.92
CA ASN A 153 -19.11 9.73 -5.85
C ASN A 153 -19.45 8.25 -5.93
N PHE A 154 -19.53 7.66 -7.15
CA PHE A 154 -19.75 6.23 -7.33
C PHE A 154 -18.68 5.36 -6.64
N GLU A 155 -17.48 5.88 -6.48
CA GLU A 155 -16.31 5.20 -5.90
C GLU A 155 -16.30 5.26 -4.36
N TYR A 156 -17.21 6.02 -3.74
CA TYR A 156 -17.25 6.28 -2.31
C TYR A 156 -18.52 5.72 -1.65
N MET A 157 -18.53 5.67 -0.31
CA MET A 157 -19.60 5.01 0.47
C MET A 157 -20.78 5.90 0.84
N GLY A 158 -20.73 7.21 0.54
CA GLY A 158 -21.88 8.09 0.78
C GLY A 158 -21.53 9.41 1.46
N GLU A 159 -22.57 10.07 1.97
CA GLU A 159 -22.49 11.38 2.62
C GLU A 159 -22.46 11.29 4.16
N ASP A 160 -22.78 10.14 4.72
CA ASP A 160 -22.82 9.89 6.18
C ASP A 160 -21.47 9.33 6.65
N PRO A 161 -20.70 10.07 7.45
CA PRO A 161 -19.39 9.64 7.95
C PRO A 161 -19.49 8.44 8.91
N TYR A 162 -20.59 8.29 9.63
CA TYR A 162 -20.80 7.16 10.52
C TYR A 162 -21.05 5.87 9.74
N LEU A 163 -21.95 5.91 8.75
CA LEU A 163 -22.22 4.78 7.86
C LEU A 163 -20.95 4.38 7.11
N ALA A 164 -20.23 5.34 6.51
CA ALA A 164 -18.98 5.08 5.83
C ALA A 164 -17.95 4.40 6.76
N GLY A 165 -17.83 4.87 8.00
CA GLY A 165 -16.96 4.25 9.02
C GLY A 165 -17.36 2.82 9.35
N LYS A 166 -18.66 2.53 9.50
CA LYS A 166 -19.15 1.17 9.81
C LYS A 166 -19.03 0.19 8.63
N MET A 167 -19.08 0.70 7.41
CA MET A 167 -18.94 -0.13 6.20
C MET A 167 -17.49 -0.34 5.79
N VAL A 168 -16.60 0.63 6.00
CA VAL A 168 -15.19 0.51 5.61
C VAL A 168 -14.43 -0.53 6.44
N VAL A 169 -14.72 -0.60 7.74
CA VAL A 169 -14.03 -1.53 8.66
C VAL A 169 -14.10 -2.98 8.18
N PRO A 170 -15.29 -3.58 7.99
CA PRO A 170 -15.37 -4.94 7.50
C PRO A 170 -14.89 -5.12 6.06
N TYR A 171 -14.99 -4.11 5.19
CA TYR A 171 -14.39 -4.16 3.85
C TYR A 171 -12.87 -4.37 3.95
N VAL A 172 -12.19 -3.53 4.73
CA VAL A 172 -10.73 -3.61 4.93
C VAL A 172 -10.34 -4.97 5.50
N GLN A 173 -11.03 -5.42 6.54
CA GLN A 173 -10.78 -6.72 7.17
C GLN A 173 -10.96 -7.87 6.17
N GLY A 174 -12.01 -7.83 5.34
CA GLY A 174 -12.28 -8.84 4.32
C GLY A 174 -11.17 -8.92 3.27
N VAL A 175 -10.71 -7.80 2.76
CA VAL A 175 -9.58 -7.74 1.81
C VAL A 175 -8.32 -8.34 2.45
N GLN A 176 -7.98 -7.91 3.66
CA GLN A 176 -6.74 -8.28 4.34
C GLN A 176 -6.70 -9.74 4.82
N GLN A 177 -7.84 -10.40 5.01
CA GLN A 177 -7.91 -11.84 5.26
C GLN A 177 -7.28 -12.69 4.15
N ASN A 178 -7.13 -12.14 2.94
CA ASN A 178 -6.48 -12.79 1.81
C ASN A 178 -4.99 -12.49 1.69
N GLY A 179 -4.39 -11.82 2.66
CA GLY A 179 -2.99 -11.35 2.58
C GLY A 179 -2.78 -10.27 1.53
N VAL A 180 -3.82 -9.49 1.22
CA VAL A 180 -3.81 -8.33 0.31
C VAL A 180 -4.01 -7.08 1.14
N ALA A 181 -3.14 -6.09 1.01
CA ALA A 181 -3.31 -4.82 1.71
C ALA A 181 -4.48 -4.04 1.11
N ALA A 182 -5.41 -3.60 1.96
CA ALA A 182 -6.40 -2.59 1.58
C ALA A 182 -5.72 -1.22 1.67
N CYS A 183 -5.68 -0.49 0.54
CA CYS A 183 -5.16 0.87 0.47
C CYS A 183 -6.33 1.87 0.44
N VAL A 184 -6.72 2.32 1.61
CA VAL A 184 -7.91 3.18 1.78
C VAL A 184 -7.64 4.57 1.21
N LYS A 185 -8.59 5.12 0.42
CA LYS A 185 -8.37 6.33 -0.38
C LYS A 185 -9.57 7.28 -0.41
N HIS A 186 -9.40 8.55 -0.74
CA HIS A 186 -8.17 9.32 -0.91
C HIS A 186 -8.00 10.26 0.29
N TYR A 187 -6.96 10.09 1.05
CA TYR A 187 -6.69 10.81 2.30
C TYR A 187 -5.97 12.13 2.03
N ALA A 188 -6.58 13.29 2.27
CA ALA A 188 -7.97 13.52 2.64
C ALA A 188 -8.53 14.70 1.85
N LEU A 189 -9.86 14.88 1.93
CA LEU A 189 -10.54 16.05 1.36
C LEU A 189 -10.60 16.09 -0.18
N ASN A 190 -10.51 14.94 -0.86
CA ASN A 190 -10.72 14.87 -2.31
C ASN A 190 -12.22 14.88 -2.66
N ASN A 191 -12.84 16.06 -2.57
CA ASN A 191 -14.28 16.24 -2.71
C ASN A 191 -14.70 16.94 -4.00
N GLN A 192 -13.74 17.18 -4.92
CA GLN A 192 -14.00 17.63 -6.29
C GLN A 192 -12.89 17.17 -7.23
N GLU A 193 -13.26 16.89 -8.47
CA GLU A 193 -12.31 16.47 -9.51
C GLU A 193 -11.85 17.63 -10.40
N VAL A 194 -12.67 18.66 -10.54
CA VAL A 194 -12.29 19.85 -11.32
C VAL A 194 -11.14 20.56 -10.62
N ASN A 195 -10.02 20.74 -11.32
CA ASN A 195 -8.79 21.35 -10.80
C ASN A 195 -8.25 20.69 -9.52
N ARG A 196 -8.46 19.39 -9.34
CA ARG A 196 -8.11 18.67 -8.11
C ARG A 196 -6.65 18.87 -7.67
N ASN A 197 -5.72 18.99 -8.62
CA ASN A 197 -4.28 19.18 -8.33
C ASN A 197 -3.92 20.59 -7.82
N THR A 198 -4.83 21.55 -7.90
CA THR A 198 -4.60 22.94 -7.49
C THR A 198 -5.64 23.46 -6.51
N THR A 199 -6.68 22.66 -6.24
CA THR A 199 -7.72 23.01 -5.28
C THR A 199 -7.19 22.94 -3.87
N ASN A 200 -7.22 24.07 -3.14
CA ASN A 200 -6.92 24.09 -1.71
C ASN A 200 -8.22 23.95 -0.92
N ALA A 201 -8.40 22.84 -0.25
CA ALA A 201 -9.58 22.56 0.54
C ALA A 201 -9.62 23.50 1.77
N ILE A 202 -10.71 24.26 1.89
CA ILE A 202 -10.97 25.13 3.03
C ILE A 202 -12.03 24.47 3.90
N VAL A 203 -11.62 24.04 5.08
CA VAL A 203 -12.46 23.36 6.05
C VAL A 203 -12.01 23.75 7.45
N ASP A 204 -12.94 23.96 8.36
CA ASP A 204 -12.63 24.17 9.77
C ASP A 204 -12.35 22.84 10.48
N ASP A 205 -11.71 22.91 11.64
CA ASP A 205 -11.28 21.71 12.36
C ASP A 205 -12.49 20.86 12.79
N ARG A 206 -13.63 21.46 13.12
CA ARG A 206 -14.83 20.73 13.48
C ARG A 206 -15.35 19.88 12.32
N ALA A 207 -15.49 20.49 11.13
CA ALA A 207 -15.92 19.75 9.94
C ALA A 207 -14.89 18.70 9.52
N LEU A 208 -13.59 19.00 9.64
CA LEU A 208 -12.53 18.06 9.36
C LEU A 208 -12.66 16.81 10.24
N TYR A 209 -12.76 16.97 11.55
CA TYR A 209 -12.77 15.86 12.51
C TYR A 209 -14.12 15.17 12.67
N GLU A 210 -15.24 15.85 12.40
CA GLU A 210 -16.58 15.28 12.56
C GLU A 210 -17.15 14.68 11.25
N ILE A 211 -16.67 15.12 10.08
CA ILE A 211 -17.22 14.72 8.77
C ILE A 211 -16.19 14.00 7.90
N TYR A 212 -15.02 14.61 7.65
CA TYR A 212 -14.12 14.13 6.62
C TYR A 212 -13.14 13.04 7.08
N LEU A 213 -12.75 13.06 8.32
CA LEU A 213 -11.77 12.12 8.87
C LEU A 213 -12.35 10.86 9.54
N PRO A 214 -13.58 10.82 10.08
CA PRO A 214 -14.04 9.68 10.88
C PRO A 214 -13.98 8.33 10.17
N ALA A 215 -14.33 8.26 8.89
CA ALA A 215 -14.26 7.01 8.13
C ALA A 215 -12.81 6.51 7.95
N PHE A 216 -11.85 7.42 7.71
CA PHE A 216 -10.43 7.09 7.66
C PHE A 216 -9.91 6.63 9.02
N LYS A 217 -10.29 7.32 10.09
CA LYS A 217 -9.94 6.91 11.47
C LYS A 217 -10.43 5.52 11.78
N ALA A 218 -11.69 5.20 11.44
CA ALA A 218 -12.27 3.87 11.61
C ALA A 218 -11.50 2.82 10.79
N ALA A 219 -11.16 3.11 9.54
CA ALA A 219 -10.37 2.21 8.70
C ALA A 219 -9.01 1.89 9.30
N VAL A 220 -8.33 2.88 9.88
CA VAL A 220 -7.01 2.73 10.54
C VAL A 220 -7.15 2.02 11.88
N GLN A 221 -7.97 2.53 12.79
CA GLN A 221 -7.99 2.07 14.19
C GLN A 221 -8.81 0.81 14.40
N GLU A 222 -9.97 0.67 13.74
CA GLU A 222 -10.86 -0.49 13.86
C GLU A 222 -10.58 -1.51 12.73
N GLY A 223 -10.44 -1.04 11.48
CA GLY A 223 -10.18 -1.88 10.31
C GLY A 223 -8.74 -2.40 10.22
N LYS A 224 -7.80 -1.74 10.90
CA LYS A 224 -6.37 -2.06 10.83
C LYS A 224 -5.85 -2.05 9.40
N ALA A 225 -6.18 -1.02 8.64
CA ALA A 225 -5.73 -0.87 7.27
C ALA A 225 -4.19 -0.87 7.16
N TRP A 226 -3.64 -1.62 6.21
CA TRP A 226 -2.18 -1.70 6.01
C TRP A 226 -1.65 -0.59 5.11
N ALA A 227 -2.52 0.06 4.34
CA ALA A 227 -2.11 1.16 3.49
C ALA A 227 -3.17 2.27 3.42
N ILE A 228 -2.71 3.49 3.21
CA ILE A 228 -3.53 4.68 2.98
C ILE A 228 -2.99 5.39 1.73
N MET A 229 -3.88 5.85 0.84
CA MET A 229 -3.49 6.64 -0.32
C MET A 229 -3.76 8.12 -0.08
N GLY A 230 -2.73 8.95 -0.22
CA GLY A 230 -2.85 10.41 -0.18
C GLY A 230 -3.65 10.95 -1.38
N SER A 231 -4.31 12.08 -1.21
CA SER A 231 -5.13 12.70 -2.24
C SER A 231 -4.38 13.80 -3.02
N TYR A 232 -4.97 14.24 -4.15
CA TYR A 232 -4.36 15.23 -5.04
C TYR A 232 -4.40 16.67 -4.53
N ASN A 233 -5.49 17.03 -3.82
CA ASN A 233 -5.77 18.40 -3.42
C ASN A 233 -4.79 18.93 -2.38
N LEU A 234 -4.78 20.26 -2.25
CA LEU A 234 -4.08 20.91 -1.14
C LEU A 234 -5.00 21.02 0.09
N TYR A 235 -4.39 21.03 1.24
CA TYR A 235 -4.99 21.44 2.51
C TYR A 235 -4.01 22.33 3.27
N LYS A 236 -4.47 23.48 3.75
CA LYS A 236 -3.62 24.52 4.37
C LYS A 236 -2.41 24.91 3.47
N GLY A 237 -2.62 24.93 2.15
CA GLY A 237 -1.60 25.32 1.18
C GLY A 237 -0.55 24.25 0.82
N GLN A 238 -0.65 23.05 1.36
CA GLN A 238 0.27 21.94 1.11
C GLN A 238 -0.50 20.76 0.50
N HIS A 239 0.06 20.09 -0.51
CA HIS A 239 -0.59 18.92 -1.12
C HIS A 239 -0.76 17.78 -0.12
N ALA A 240 -1.91 17.14 -0.10
CA ALA A 240 -2.25 16.10 0.87
C ALA A 240 -1.24 14.95 0.90
N CYS A 241 -0.66 14.58 -0.25
CA CYS A 241 0.38 13.55 -0.33
C CYS A 241 1.70 13.91 0.37
N HIS A 242 1.90 15.17 0.76
CA HIS A 242 3.06 15.57 1.56
C HIS A 242 2.70 16.61 2.63
N ASN A 243 1.45 16.58 3.08
CA ASN A 243 0.94 17.50 4.09
C ASN A 243 1.35 17.04 5.49
N GLN A 244 2.19 17.86 6.16
CA GLN A 244 2.69 17.58 7.51
C GLN A 244 1.57 17.29 8.52
N TYR A 245 0.54 18.14 8.54
CA TYR A 245 -0.54 18.03 9.51
C TYR A 245 -1.38 16.76 9.31
N LEU A 246 -1.73 16.45 8.05
CA LEU A 246 -2.52 15.26 7.75
C LEU A 246 -1.73 13.96 8.01
N LEU A 247 -0.47 13.89 7.57
CA LEU A 247 0.30 12.64 7.58
C LEU A 247 0.99 12.39 8.92
N ASN A 248 1.74 13.37 9.44
CA ASN A 248 2.48 13.17 10.68
C ASN A 248 1.62 13.42 11.91
N ASP A 249 0.92 14.57 11.98
CA ASP A 249 0.25 14.93 13.21
C ASP A 249 -1.01 14.07 13.43
N ILE A 250 -1.87 13.93 12.41
CA ILE A 250 -3.12 13.17 12.53
C ILE A 250 -2.90 11.68 12.28
N LEU A 251 -2.46 11.30 11.06
CA LEU A 251 -2.47 9.89 10.65
C LEU A 251 -1.49 9.06 11.49
N LYS A 252 -0.23 9.48 11.58
CA LYS A 252 0.81 8.75 12.31
C LYS A 252 0.86 9.10 13.80
N GLY A 253 0.62 10.35 14.16
CA GLY A 253 0.66 10.81 15.54
C GLY A 253 -0.60 10.46 16.33
N GLU A 254 -1.76 11.05 15.97
CA GLU A 254 -2.99 10.83 16.74
C GLU A 254 -3.59 9.43 16.57
N TRP A 255 -3.50 8.85 15.36
CA TRP A 255 -4.10 7.54 15.07
C TRP A 255 -3.13 6.38 15.15
N GLU A 256 -1.84 6.67 15.35
CA GLU A 256 -0.77 5.66 15.48
C GLU A 256 -0.72 4.72 14.26
N PHE A 257 -0.91 5.27 13.06
CA PHE A 257 -0.84 4.49 11.84
C PHE A 257 0.60 4.08 11.53
N ASP A 258 0.87 2.80 11.55
CA ASP A 258 2.16 2.17 11.28
C ASP A 258 2.30 1.56 9.87
N GLY A 259 1.24 1.67 9.06
CA GLY A 259 1.21 1.14 7.70
C GLY A 259 1.85 2.06 6.67
N VAL A 260 1.63 1.72 5.39
CA VAL A 260 2.26 2.39 4.24
C VAL A 260 1.38 3.53 3.73
N VAL A 261 1.96 4.74 3.60
CA VAL A 261 1.32 5.85 2.88
C VAL A 261 1.77 5.84 1.43
N VAL A 262 0.82 5.67 0.51
CA VAL A 262 1.03 5.61 -0.94
C VAL A 262 0.55 6.90 -1.59
N SER A 263 1.25 7.43 -2.60
CA SER A 263 0.73 8.57 -3.37
C SER A 263 -0.38 8.12 -4.32
N ASP A 264 -1.35 8.99 -4.54
CA ASP A 264 -2.08 8.93 -5.80
C ASP A 264 -1.12 9.31 -6.96
N TRP A 265 -1.41 8.85 -8.17
CA TRP A 265 -0.53 8.99 -9.34
C TRP A 265 -0.37 10.46 -9.76
N GLY A 266 0.81 11.05 -9.51
CA GLY A 266 1.07 12.48 -9.71
C GLY A 266 0.69 13.37 -8.51
N GLY A 267 0.37 12.76 -7.37
CA GLY A 267 -0.06 13.50 -6.17
C GLY A 267 1.09 14.14 -5.38
N VAL A 268 2.32 13.70 -5.57
CA VAL A 268 3.50 14.28 -4.91
C VAL A 268 4.14 15.33 -5.82
N HIS A 269 4.29 16.53 -5.31
CA HIS A 269 4.88 17.67 -6.02
C HIS A 269 6.20 18.14 -5.40
N ASN A 270 6.54 17.66 -4.21
CA ASN A 270 7.80 17.93 -3.53
C ASN A 270 8.26 16.67 -2.80
N THR A 271 9.29 16.00 -3.33
CA THR A 271 9.80 14.73 -2.80
C THR A 271 10.45 14.90 -1.44
N GLU A 272 11.16 15.99 -1.20
CA GLU A 272 11.81 16.27 0.09
C GLU A 272 10.77 16.45 1.19
N GLU A 273 9.74 17.28 0.96
CA GLU A 273 8.61 17.39 1.88
C GLU A 273 7.91 16.06 2.12
N ALA A 274 7.69 15.26 1.06
CA ALA A 274 7.03 13.98 1.17
C ALA A 274 7.78 13.04 2.13
N ILE A 275 9.09 12.92 1.99
CA ILE A 275 9.93 12.09 2.86
C ILE A 275 9.88 12.58 4.31
N HIS A 276 10.06 13.88 4.54
CA HIS A 276 10.04 14.45 5.89
C HIS A 276 8.67 14.39 6.56
N ASN A 277 7.60 14.45 5.76
CA ASN A 277 6.23 14.47 6.26
C ASN A 277 5.56 13.09 6.35
N GLY A 278 6.37 12.02 6.38
CA GLY A 278 5.86 10.68 6.72
C GLY A 278 5.25 9.90 5.55
N PHE A 279 5.55 10.32 4.34
CA PHE A 279 5.19 9.60 3.12
C PHE A 279 6.08 8.36 2.93
N CYS A 280 5.56 7.26 2.34
CA CYS A 280 6.29 5.99 2.26
C CYS A 280 6.57 5.52 0.84
N LEU A 281 5.61 5.61 -0.08
CA LEU A 281 5.71 4.95 -1.39
C LEU A 281 5.22 5.86 -2.53
N LEU A 282 6.14 6.26 -3.38
CA LEU A 282 5.94 7.24 -4.44
C LEU A 282 5.52 6.59 -5.75
N TYR A 283 4.28 6.83 -6.19
CA TYR A 283 3.77 6.44 -7.50
C TYR A 283 3.60 7.67 -8.39
N THR A 284 4.64 8.27 -8.80
CA THR A 284 4.85 9.24 -9.85
C THR A 284 5.84 10.31 -9.48
N SER A 285 6.83 10.26 -9.99
CA SER A 285 7.68 11.27 -10.61
C SER A 285 8.66 10.45 -11.39
N PRO A 286 9.18 10.86 -12.54
CA PRO A 286 10.33 10.17 -13.04
C PRO A 286 11.32 10.17 -11.89
N SER A 287 11.68 8.98 -11.39
CA SER A 287 12.87 8.82 -10.57
C SER A 287 13.95 9.68 -11.20
N PRO A 288 14.69 10.48 -10.45
CA PRO A 288 15.86 11.12 -11.02
C PRO A 288 16.72 10.00 -11.60
N ARG A 289 16.71 9.93 -12.94
CA ARG A 289 17.58 9.02 -13.71
C ARG A 289 18.98 9.54 -13.67
#